data_2d9236ac29743be0bd2916d31af78698
#
_entry.id   2d9236ac29743be0bd2916d31af78698
#
_cell.length_a   1.000
_cell.length_b   1.000
_cell.length_c   1.000
_cell.angle_alpha   90.00
_cell.angle_beta   90.00
_cell.angle_gamma   90.00
#
_symmetry.space_group_name_H-M   'P 1'
#
loop_
_entity.id
_entity.type
_entity.pdbx_description
1 polymer ?
#
loop_
_entity_poly.entity_id
_entity_poly.type
_entity_poly.pdbx_seq_one_letter_code
_entity_poly.pdbx_strand_id
1 'polypeptide(L)'
;MKFTDFTQVLISGIAMGSLYTLMGKGLLITFLTTRALNFGQGDFLMIASFAAMALLLAGYPLLAVVPLVLLLLVALGVLLERIAIKPLEKQLAGSGGSLAWILTTMGFGMLLQNAAQLIWGKSRFYSPPLFSAGDKKVVQVFGAGFYMEELIVAGIALLVVAVFYWFLFRARWGKEIAAVSFDKSTAALLGINVRRAVIGSYAIMAMLAATCGILAGPITTVQAHMGLLFILKGFAVVSIGGFVNPVGILIAGIAFGLVEGFSNYFDSAFGDLYPFILALVVLIVKPSGLFGEAKADVR
;
A
#
# COMPACT_ATOMS: atom_id res chain seq x y z
N MET A 1 7.99 -0.17 -31.02
CA MET A 1 7.98 0.74 -29.88
C MET A 1 8.92 1.90 -30.17
N LYS A 2 8.42 3.14 -30.18
CA LYS A 2 9.28 4.31 -30.33
C LYS A 2 9.99 4.58 -29.01
N PHE A 3 11.14 5.23 -29.03
CA PHE A 3 11.88 5.58 -27.81
C PHE A 3 11.02 6.42 -26.83
N THR A 4 10.15 7.27 -27.38
CA THR A 4 9.18 8.08 -26.64
C THR A 4 8.17 7.24 -25.85
N ASP A 5 7.63 6.18 -26.46
CA ASP A 5 6.65 5.30 -25.83
C ASP A 5 7.30 4.47 -24.73
N PHE A 6 8.54 4.00 -24.96
CA PHE A 6 9.30 3.25 -23.97
C PHE A 6 9.54 4.05 -22.69
N THR A 7 9.99 5.31 -22.84
CA THR A 7 10.25 6.17 -21.69
C THR A 7 8.97 6.54 -20.94
N GLN A 8 7.85 6.76 -21.63
CA GLN A 8 6.56 7.01 -21.01
C GLN A 8 6.09 5.81 -20.19
N VAL A 9 6.09 4.60 -20.76
CA VAL A 9 5.70 3.37 -20.07
C VAL A 9 6.60 3.11 -18.85
N LEU A 10 7.91 3.41 -18.96
CA LEU A 10 8.84 3.25 -17.86
C LEU A 10 8.49 4.18 -16.67
N ILE A 11 8.19 5.45 -16.93
CA ILE A 11 7.85 6.41 -15.86
C ILE A 11 6.51 6.06 -15.23
N SER A 12 5.47 5.79 -16.03
CA SER A 12 4.15 5.37 -15.50
C SER A 12 4.27 4.06 -14.71
N GLY A 13 5.07 3.10 -15.20
CA GLY A 13 5.34 1.85 -14.50
C GLY A 13 6.06 2.05 -13.16
N ILE A 14 7.05 2.95 -13.08
CA ILE A 14 7.71 3.31 -11.82
C ILE A 14 6.73 4.01 -10.87
N ALA A 15 5.89 4.92 -11.38
CA ALA A 15 4.89 5.61 -10.56
C ALA A 15 3.92 4.61 -9.91
N MET A 16 3.31 3.74 -10.71
CA MET A 16 2.40 2.70 -10.21
C MET A 16 3.12 1.70 -9.29
N GLY A 17 4.31 1.24 -9.66
CA GLY A 17 5.12 0.33 -8.86
C GLY A 17 5.51 0.91 -7.50
N SER A 18 5.76 2.22 -7.41
CA SER A 18 6.04 2.89 -6.15
C SER A 18 4.81 2.94 -5.24
N LEU A 19 3.59 3.10 -5.81
CA LEU A 19 2.33 3.01 -5.06
C LEU A 19 2.07 1.58 -4.55
N TYR A 20 2.32 0.56 -5.36
CA TYR A 20 2.22 -0.84 -4.92
C TYR A 20 3.24 -1.18 -3.84
N THR A 21 4.43 -0.57 -3.89
CA THR A 21 5.42 -0.66 -2.82
C THR A 21 4.89 -0.08 -1.50
N LEU A 22 4.22 1.08 -1.52
CA LEU A 22 3.61 1.67 -0.32
C LEU A 22 2.55 0.74 0.28
N MET A 23 1.70 0.15 -0.57
CA MET A 23 0.70 -0.83 -0.13
C MET A 23 1.37 -2.09 0.45
N GLY A 24 2.39 -2.61 -0.20
CA GLY A 24 3.15 -3.75 0.30
C GLY A 24 3.84 -3.48 1.64
N LYS A 25 4.40 -2.28 1.84
CA LYS A 25 5.02 -1.91 3.12
C LYS A 25 4.01 -1.76 4.25
N GLY A 26 2.80 -1.30 3.95
CA GLY A 26 1.71 -1.29 4.93
C GLY A 26 1.30 -2.70 5.35
N LEU A 27 1.21 -3.66 4.40
CA LEU A 27 0.97 -5.06 4.71
C LEU A 27 2.12 -5.67 5.53
N LEU A 28 3.37 -5.37 5.17
CA LEU A 28 4.54 -5.84 5.90
C LEU A 28 4.49 -5.44 7.37
N ILE A 29 4.26 -4.16 7.68
CA ILE A 29 4.36 -3.66 9.06
C ILE A 29 3.28 -4.25 9.97
N THR A 30 2.06 -4.45 9.46
CA THR A 30 0.99 -5.11 10.22
C THR A 30 1.25 -6.60 10.36
N PHE A 31 1.75 -7.27 9.32
CA PHE A 31 2.13 -8.67 9.38
C PHE A 31 3.27 -8.94 10.36
N LEU A 32 4.27 -8.07 10.44
CA LEU A 32 5.38 -8.21 11.40
C LEU A 32 4.89 -8.24 12.85
N THR A 33 3.88 -7.44 13.20
CA THR A 33 3.40 -7.34 14.58
C THR A 33 2.30 -8.32 14.95
N THR A 34 1.42 -8.67 14.00
CA THR A 34 0.24 -9.50 14.28
C THR A 34 0.30 -10.89 13.66
N ARG A 35 1.21 -11.13 12.70
CA ARG A 35 1.26 -12.32 11.83
C ARG A 35 -0.03 -12.53 11.05
N ALA A 36 -0.85 -11.50 10.95
CA ALA A 36 -2.11 -11.48 10.22
C ALA A 36 -2.02 -10.58 9.00
N LEU A 37 -2.63 -11.01 7.90
CA LEU A 37 -2.76 -10.21 6.68
C LEU A 37 -3.98 -9.29 6.81
N ASN A 38 -3.78 -8.00 6.59
CA ASN A 38 -4.84 -7.00 6.63
C ASN A 38 -5.29 -6.64 5.21
N PHE A 39 -6.30 -7.33 4.70
CA PHE A 39 -6.85 -7.04 3.37
C PHE A 39 -7.73 -5.77 3.36
N GLY A 40 -8.23 -5.31 4.50
CA GLY A 40 -8.96 -4.04 4.60
C GLY A 40 -8.13 -2.80 4.29
N GLN A 41 -6.79 -2.92 4.24
CA GLN A 41 -5.89 -1.81 3.92
C GLN A 41 -6.19 -1.17 2.55
N GLY A 42 -6.65 -1.92 1.57
CA GLY A 42 -7.05 -1.38 0.27
C GLY A 42 -8.17 -0.34 0.38
N ASP A 43 -9.12 -0.59 1.28
CA ASP A 43 -10.25 0.32 1.49
C ASP A 43 -9.85 1.60 2.22
N PHE A 44 -8.76 1.57 2.99
CA PHE A 44 -8.13 2.79 3.50
C PHE A 44 -7.59 3.67 2.38
N LEU A 45 -6.91 3.09 1.40
CA LEU A 45 -6.47 3.80 0.20
C LEU A 45 -7.68 4.45 -0.52
N MET A 46 -8.76 3.70 -0.73
CA MET A 46 -9.98 4.17 -1.36
C MET A 46 -10.58 5.36 -0.59
N ILE A 47 -10.76 5.25 0.72
CA ILE A 47 -11.27 6.35 1.56
C ILE A 47 -10.34 7.57 1.50
N ALA A 48 -9.02 7.37 1.49
CA ALA A 48 -8.07 8.47 1.35
C ALA A 48 -8.23 9.19 0.01
N SER A 49 -8.39 8.45 -1.10
CA SER A 49 -8.62 9.03 -2.43
C SER A 49 -9.91 9.84 -2.49
N PHE A 50 -11.01 9.30 -1.97
CA PHE A 50 -12.30 10.02 -1.92
C PHE A 50 -12.23 11.26 -1.01
N ALA A 51 -11.66 11.14 0.19
CA ALA A 51 -11.54 12.25 1.13
C ALA A 51 -10.64 13.37 0.56
N ALA A 52 -9.50 13.01 -0.05
CA ALA A 52 -8.62 13.98 -0.69
C ALA A 52 -9.34 14.70 -1.85
N MET A 53 -9.99 13.93 -2.74
CA MET A 53 -10.76 14.48 -3.84
C MET A 53 -11.87 15.45 -3.35
N ALA A 54 -12.64 15.05 -2.34
CA ALA A 54 -13.73 15.86 -1.80
C ALA A 54 -13.22 17.18 -1.20
N LEU A 55 -12.11 17.13 -0.43
CA LEU A 55 -11.50 18.33 0.17
C LEU A 55 -10.90 19.26 -0.91
N LEU A 56 -10.25 18.71 -1.94
CA LEU A 56 -9.71 19.50 -3.06
C LEU A 56 -10.83 20.19 -3.85
N LEU A 57 -11.92 19.47 -4.13
CA LEU A 57 -13.10 20.05 -4.81
C LEU A 57 -13.81 21.11 -3.96
N ALA A 58 -13.73 21.00 -2.63
CA ALA A 58 -14.21 22.03 -1.70
C ALA A 58 -13.27 23.25 -1.60
N GLY A 59 -12.15 23.27 -2.35
CA GLY A 59 -11.24 24.40 -2.42
C GLY A 59 -10.18 24.45 -1.31
N TYR A 60 -10.01 23.39 -0.51
CA TYR A 60 -8.96 23.37 0.50
C TYR A 60 -7.57 23.21 -0.14
N PRO A 61 -6.55 23.95 0.37
CA PRO A 61 -5.20 23.83 -0.14
C PRO A 61 -4.61 22.45 0.20
N LEU A 62 -3.74 21.92 -0.67
CA LEU A 62 -3.11 20.61 -0.51
C LEU A 62 -2.42 20.47 0.85
N LEU A 63 -1.81 21.55 1.36
CA LEU A 63 -1.16 21.58 2.66
C LEU A 63 -2.11 21.27 3.84
N ALA A 64 -3.40 21.57 3.71
CA ALA A 64 -4.44 21.21 4.69
C ALA A 64 -5.05 19.84 4.40
N VAL A 65 -5.21 19.48 3.13
CA VAL A 65 -5.79 18.17 2.71
C VAL A 65 -4.95 17.01 3.22
N VAL A 66 -3.63 17.06 3.01
CA VAL A 66 -2.73 15.96 3.40
C VAL A 66 -2.84 15.63 4.90
N PRO A 67 -2.63 16.56 5.86
CA PRO A 67 -2.71 16.23 7.28
C PRO A 67 -4.11 15.81 7.72
N LEU A 68 -5.18 16.40 7.16
CA LEU A 68 -6.55 16.01 7.50
C LEU A 68 -6.85 14.57 7.08
N VAL A 69 -6.47 14.19 5.87
CA VAL A 69 -6.66 12.82 5.38
C VAL A 69 -5.80 11.84 6.17
N LEU A 70 -4.53 12.17 6.46
CA LEU A 70 -3.66 11.35 7.30
C LEU A 70 -4.25 11.13 8.69
N LEU A 71 -4.75 12.17 9.35
CA LEU A 71 -5.38 12.06 10.68
C LEU A 71 -6.64 11.19 10.64
N LEU A 72 -7.50 11.38 9.63
CA LEU A 72 -8.69 10.57 9.43
C LEU A 72 -8.32 9.09 9.31
N LEU A 73 -7.35 8.76 8.45
CA LEU A 73 -6.97 7.37 8.21
C LEU A 73 -6.25 6.75 9.39
N VAL A 74 -5.42 7.49 10.12
CA VAL A 74 -4.81 7.03 11.38
C VAL A 74 -5.88 6.71 12.42
N ALA A 75 -6.90 7.57 12.56
CA ALA A 75 -8.03 7.30 13.45
C ALA A 75 -8.77 6.02 13.05
N LEU A 76 -9.03 5.82 11.75
CA LEU A 76 -9.64 4.58 11.23
C LEU A 76 -8.73 3.37 11.44
N GLY A 77 -7.40 3.49 11.29
CA GLY A 77 -6.44 2.42 11.54
C GLY A 77 -6.42 1.96 12.99
N VAL A 78 -6.44 2.91 13.92
CA VAL A 78 -6.56 2.63 15.36
C VAL A 78 -7.94 2.03 15.68
N LEU A 79 -9.00 2.48 15.00
CA LEU A 79 -10.34 1.92 15.15
C LEU A 79 -10.41 0.47 14.68
N LEU A 80 -9.84 0.16 13.52
CA LEU A 80 -9.71 -1.20 12.99
C LEU A 80 -8.99 -2.10 13.99
N GLU A 81 -7.87 -1.66 14.54
CA GLU A 81 -7.14 -2.44 15.56
C GLU A 81 -8.04 -2.73 16.77
N ARG A 82 -8.73 -1.73 17.28
CA ARG A 82 -9.55 -1.89 18.50
C ARG A 82 -10.76 -2.77 18.32
N ILE A 83 -11.46 -2.65 17.17
CA ILE A 83 -12.75 -3.33 16.94
C ILE A 83 -12.55 -4.69 16.28
N ALA A 84 -11.63 -4.79 15.32
CA ALA A 84 -11.47 -5.99 14.51
C ALA A 84 -10.33 -6.88 15.01
N ILE A 85 -9.16 -6.29 15.33
CA ILE A 85 -7.94 -7.06 15.58
C ILE A 85 -7.85 -7.53 17.04
N LYS A 86 -7.99 -6.61 17.98
CA LYS A 86 -7.86 -6.88 19.42
C LYS A 86 -8.79 -7.97 19.97
N PRO A 87 -10.08 -8.04 19.61
CA PRO A 87 -10.96 -9.11 20.09
C PRO A 87 -10.53 -10.50 19.61
N LEU A 88 -10.11 -10.58 18.34
CA LEU A 88 -9.66 -11.82 17.72
C LEU A 88 -8.33 -12.33 18.31
N GLU A 89 -7.40 -11.45 18.67
CA GLU A 89 -6.14 -11.84 19.30
C GLU A 89 -6.38 -12.62 20.60
N LYS A 90 -7.41 -12.24 21.37
CA LYS A 90 -7.78 -12.92 22.62
C LYS A 90 -8.45 -14.27 22.38
N GLN A 91 -9.28 -14.39 21.34
CA GLN A 91 -10.06 -15.59 21.07
C GLN A 91 -9.26 -16.67 20.33
N LEU A 92 -8.28 -16.27 19.55
CA LEU A 92 -7.51 -17.17 18.67
C LEU A 92 -6.12 -17.50 19.22
N ALA A 93 -5.79 -17.08 20.44
CA ALA A 93 -4.54 -17.47 21.12
C ALA A 93 -4.52 -18.99 21.32
N GLY A 94 -4.04 -19.74 20.30
CA GLY A 94 -3.93 -21.21 20.32
C GLY A 94 -4.63 -21.96 19.20
N SER A 95 -5.52 -21.35 18.43
CA SER A 95 -6.11 -21.93 17.23
C SER A 95 -5.55 -21.22 16.00
N GLY A 96 -5.03 -21.92 15.01
CA GLY A 96 -4.42 -21.37 13.78
C GLY A 96 -5.32 -20.48 12.92
N GLY A 97 -5.91 -19.46 13.53
CA GLY A 97 -7.00 -18.61 13.04
C GLY A 97 -6.63 -17.55 12.01
N SER A 98 -5.71 -17.82 11.08
CA SER A 98 -5.34 -16.86 10.03
C SER A 98 -6.54 -16.43 9.16
N LEU A 99 -7.49 -17.31 8.89
CA LEU A 99 -8.68 -17.01 8.10
C LEU A 99 -9.62 -16.01 8.79
N ALA A 100 -9.79 -16.08 10.12
CA ALA A 100 -10.65 -15.17 10.85
C ALA A 100 -10.14 -13.71 10.76
N TRP A 101 -8.83 -13.50 10.77
CA TRP A 101 -8.22 -12.17 10.59
C TRP A 101 -8.51 -11.59 9.21
N ILE A 102 -8.35 -12.42 8.17
CA ILE A 102 -8.63 -12.01 6.79
C ILE A 102 -10.11 -11.63 6.65
N LEU A 103 -11.02 -12.50 7.10
CA LEU A 103 -12.46 -12.25 7.00
C LEU A 103 -12.89 -10.99 7.75
N THR A 104 -12.35 -10.75 8.95
CA THR A 104 -12.71 -9.57 9.75
C THR A 104 -12.17 -8.28 9.14
N THR A 105 -10.93 -8.28 8.62
CA THR A 105 -10.38 -7.09 7.97
C THR A 105 -11.05 -6.81 6.63
N MET A 106 -11.40 -7.85 5.84
CA MET A 106 -12.21 -7.70 4.63
C MET A 106 -13.62 -7.20 4.95
N GLY A 107 -14.27 -7.74 6.01
CA GLY A 107 -15.57 -7.27 6.45
C GLY A 107 -15.57 -5.79 6.84
N PHE A 108 -14.53 -5.34 7.57
CA PHE A 108 -14.35 -3.92 7.87
C PHE A 108 -14.16 -3.09 6.60
N GLY A 109 -13.36 -3.58 5.65
CA GLY A 109 -13.20 -2.95 4.34
C GLY A 109 -14.53 -2.83 3.59
N MET A 110 -15.34 -3.89 3.56
CA MET A 110 -16.67 -3.84 2.93
C MET A 110 -17.59 -2.80 3.56
N LEU A 111 -17.51 -2.59 4.88
CA LEU A 111 -18.25 -1.49 5.54
C LEU A 111 -17.80 -0.13 5.01
N LEU A 112 -16.48 0.08 4.86
CA LEU A 112 -15.94 1.32 4.29
C LEU A 112 -16.35 1.51 2.83
N GLN A 113 -16.34 0.44 2.01
CA GLN A 113 -16.81 0.50 0.61
C GLN A 113 -18.27 0.89 0.52
N ASN A 114 -19.15 0.27 1.32
CA ASN A 114 -20.56 0.60 1.33
C ASN A 114 -20.79 2.02 1.84
N ALA A 115 -20.09 2.46 2.88
CA ALA A 115 -20.15 3.84 3.34
C ALA A 115 -19.72 4.83 2.25
N ALA A 116 -18.64 4.55 1.53
CA ALA A 116 -18.18 5.37 0.41
C ALA A 116 -19.23 5.43 -0.72
N GLN A 117 -19.87 4.29 -1.06
CA GLN A 117 -20.92 4.27 -2.07
C GLN A 117 -22.18 5.06 -1.65
N LEU A 118 -22.52 5.08 -0.37
CA LEU A 118 -23.64 5.88 0.16
C LEU A 118 -23.33 7.38 0.11
N ILE A 119 -22.09 7.78 0.38
CA ILE A 119 -21.69 9.20 0.46
C ILE A 119 -21.41 9.76 -0.94
N TRP A 120 -20.62 9.06 -1.77
CA TRP A 120 -20.15 9.56 -3.07
C TRP A 120 -20.83 8.88 -4.27
N GLY A 121 -21.55 7.79 -4.05
CA GLY A 121 -22.20 7.04 -5.13
C GLY A 121 -21.32 5.93 -5.72
N LYS A 122 -21.84 5.27 -6.77
CA LYS A 122 -21.19 4.13 -7.44
C LYS A 122 -20.39 4.50 -8.68
N SER A 123 -20.40 5.79 -9.05
CA SER A 123 -19.73 6.29 -10.25
C SER A 123 -18.21 6.29 -10.10
N ARG A 124 -17.54 6.40 -11.25
CA ARG A 124 -16.09 6.65 -11.30
C ARG A 124 -15.86 8.15 -11.27
N PHE A 125 -14.92 8.60 -10.47
CA PHE A 125 -14.57 10.00 -10.33
C PHE A 125 -13.12 10.22 -10.76
N TYR A 126 -12.85 11.43 -11.23
CA TYR A 126 -11.50 11.90 -11.52
C TYR A 126 -11.11 12.93 -10.48
N SER A 127 -10.05 12.66 -9.75
CA SER A 127 -9.50 13.63 -8.80
C SER A 127 -8.83 14.79 -9.54
N PRO A 128 -8.95 16.03 -9.05
CA PRO A 128 -8.15 17.11 -9.58
C PRO A 128 -6.67 16.83 -9.41
N PRO A 129 -5.81 17.40 -10.30
CA PRO A 129 -4.37 17.26 -10.16
C PRO A 129 -3.89 17.91 -8.86
N LEU A 130 -2.90 17.30 -8.20
CA LEU A 130 -2.37 17.79 -6.91
C LEU A 130 -1.41 18.96 -7.07
N PHE A 131 -0.61 18.96 -8.16
CA PHE A 131 0.56 19.82 -8.32
C PHE A 131 0.51 20.70 -9.56
N SER A 132 -0.37 20.41 -10.52
CA SER A 132 -0.56 21.23 -11.73
C SER A 132 -1.85 22.01 -11.63
N ALA A 133 -1.75 23.34 -11.43
CA ALA A 133 -2.91 24.21 -11.43
C ALA A 133 -3.53 24.30 -12.83
N GLY A 134 -4.65 23.63 -13.03
CA GLY A 134 -5.56 23.81 -14.17
C GLY A 134 -5.33 22.94 -15.39
N ASP A 135 -4.12 22.74 -15.87
CA ASP A 135 -3.81 21.93 -17.06
C ASP A 135 -2.84 20.80 -16.71
N LYS A 136 -3.13 19.60 -17.24
CA LYS A 136 -2.18 18.49 -17.18
C LYS A 136 -0.92 18.89 -17.95
N LYS A 137 0.06 19.45 -17.24
CA LYS A 137 1.33 19.85 -17.88
C LYS A 137 2.05 18.59 -18.35
N VAL A 138 2.13 18.46 -19.67
CA VAL A 138 2.97 17.46 -20.31
C VAL A 138 4.37 18.05 -20.39
N VAL A 139 5.30 17.46 -19.66
CA VAL A 139 6.72 17.82 -19.73
C VAL A 139 7.35 16.97 -20.83
N GLN A 140 7.95 17.60 -21.83
CA GLN A 140 8.70 16.91 -22.85
C GLN A 140 10.15 16.72 -22.40
N VAL A 141 10.54 15.48 -22.15
CA VAL A 141 11.92 15.10 -21.85
C VAL A 141 12.36 14.09 -22.92
N PHE A 142 13.44 14.36 -23.62
CA PHE A 142 13.95 13.54 -24.72
C PHE A 142 12.91 13.23 -25.82
N GLY A 143 11.96 14.15 -26.07
CA GLY A 143 10.91 13.99 -27.08
C GLY A 143 9.71 13.12 -26.63
N ALA A 144 9.69 12.60 -25.41
CA ALA A 144 8.57 11.92 -24.82
C ALA A 144 7.76 12.89 -23.93
N GLY A 145 6.42 12.86 -24.08
CA GLY A 145 5.51 13.65 -23.24
C GLY A 145 5.12 12.89 -22.01
N PHE A 146 5.47 13.38 -20.81
CA PHE A 146 5.07 12.80 -19.54
C PHE A 146 4.07 13.68 -18.83
N TYR A 147 3.14 13.06 -18.14
CA TYR A 147 2.35 13.79 -17.15
C TYR A 147 3.23 14.13 -15.95
N MET A 148 3.37 15.42 -15.66
CA MET A 148 4.18 15.90 -14.52
C MET A 148 3.72 15.28 -13.19
N GLU A 149 2.42 15.00 -13.06
CA GLU A 149 1.83 14.32 -11.91
C GLU A 149 2.47 12.93 -11.66
N GLU A 150 2.66 12.10 -12.69
CA GLU A 150 3.23 10.76 -12.56
C GLU A 150 4.67 10.82 -12.01
N LEU A 151 5.47 11.77 -12.49
CA LEU A 151 6.85 11.96 -12.03
C LEU A 151 6.90 12.40 -10.56
N ILE A 152 6.03 13.35 -10.19
CA ILE A 152 5.96 13.85 -8.81
C ILE A 152 5.44 12.76 -7.87
N VAL A 153 4.40 12.01 -8.29
CA VAL A 153 3.85 10.89 -7.54
C VAL A 153 4.92 9.83 -7.29
N ALA A 154 5.69 9.45 -8.32
CA ALA A 154 6.80 8.51 -8.17
C ALA A 154 7.85 9.03 -7.18
N GLY A 155 8.26 10.30 -7.31
CA GLY A 155 9.24 10.94 -6.43
C GLY A 155 8.79 10.97 -4.97
N ILE A 156 7.54 11.39 -4.71
CA ILE A 156 6.99 11.45 -3.35
C ILE A 156 6.82 10.04 -2.78
N ALA A 157 6.29 9.09 -3.56
CA ALA A 157 6.11 7.72 -3.10
C ALA A 157 7.45 7.07 -2.73
N LEU A 158 8.49 7.24 -3.56
CA LEU A 158 9.83 6.74 -3.26
C LEU A 158 10.46 7.44 -2.04
N LEU A 159 10.23 8.74 -1.86
CA LEU A 159 10.66 9.47 -0.66
C LEU A 159 9.99 8.88 0.60
N VAL A 160 8.68 8.65 0.57
CA VAL A 160 7.94 8.04 1.70
C VAL A 160 8.44 6.63 1.99
N VAL A 161 8.75 5.84 0.94
CA VAL A 161 9.38 4.52 1.08
C VAL A 161 10.76 4.62 1.76
N ALA A 162 11.58 5.60 1.38
CA ALA A 162 12.89 5.83 1.98
C ALA A 162 12.76 6.29 3.45
N VAL A 163 11.83 7.19 3.74
CA VAL A 163 11.53 7.64 5.12
C VAL A 163 11.03 6.46 5.97
N PHE A 164 10.15 5.62 5.42
CA PHE A 164 9.68 4.42 6.11
C PHE A 164 10.82 3.44 6.40
N TYR A 165 11.72 3.23 5.46
CA TYR A 165 12.91 2.40 5.66
C TYR A 165 13.80 2.96 6.78
N TRP A 166 14.11 4.26 6.73
CA TRP A 166 14.88 4.93 7.78
C TRP A 166 14.19 4.81 9.15
N PHE A 167 12.88 5.04 9.20
CA PHE A 167 12.08 4.89 10.42
C PHE A 167 12.20 3.48 11.00
N LEU A 168 12.02 2.44 10.19
CA LEU A 168 12.04 1.05 10.64
C LEU A 168 13.38 0.66 11.26
N PHE A 169 14.51 1.12 10.69
CA PHE A 169 15.84 0.73 11.14
C PHE A 169 16.49 1.69 12.13
N ARG A 170 16.11 2.94 12.17
CA ARG A 170 16.76 3.98 13.00
C ARG A 170 15.90 4.47 14.16
N ALA A 171 14.58 4.58 13.99
CA ALA A 171 13.70 5.08 15.04
C ALA A 171 13.54 4.05 16.17
N ARG A 172 13.38 4.52 17.40
CA ARG A 172 13.10 3.66 18.56
C ARG A 172 11.87 2.80 18.36
N TRP A 173 10.78 3.38 17.88
CA TRP A 173 9.54 2.69 17.58
C TRP A 173 9.67 1.61 16.50
N GLY A 174 10.49 1.86 15.48
CA GLY A 174 10.77 0.86 14.44
C GLY A 174 11.50 -0.36 15.05
N LYS A 175 12.46 -0.13 15.95
CA LYS A 175 13.17 -1.20 16.67
C LYS A 175 12.25 -1.97 17.62
N GLU A 176 11.31 -1.31 18.29
CA GLU A 176 10.28 -1.95 19.13
C GLU A 176 9.38 -2.86 18.29
N ILE A 177 8.92 -2.37 17.12
CA ILE A 177 8.13 -3.15 16.16
C ILE A 177 8.94 -4.37 15.69
N ALA A 178 10.21 -4.19 15.35
CA ALA A 178 11.09 -5.28 14.94
C ALA A 178 11.26 -6.30 16.07
N ALA A 179 11.48 -5.89 17.31
CA ALA A 179 11.59 -6.80 18.46
C ALA A 179 10.30 -7.62 18.68
N VAL A 180 9.12 -6.96 18.59
CA VAL A 180 7.81 -7.63 18.69
C VAL A 180 7.59 -8.62 17.53
N SER A 181 8.18 -8.36 16.36
CA SER A 181 8.08 -9.26 15.21
C SER A 181 8.84 -10.57 15.38
N PHE A 182 9.91 -10.58 16.16
CA PHE A 182 10.65 -11.81 16.48
C PHE A 182 9.90 -12.66 17.49
N ASP A 183 9.61 -12.10 18.66
CA ASP A 183 8.86 -12.78 19.72
C ASP A 183 8.17 -11.77 20.65
N LYS A 184 6.82 -11.88 20.75
CA LYS A 184 6.00 -10.97 21.56
C LYS A 184 6.27 -11.15 23.06
N SER A 185 6.53 -12.38 23.50
CA SER A 185 6.74 -12.71 24.92
C SER A 185 8.09 -12.20 25.37
N THR A 186 9.14 -12.43 24.61
CA THR A 186 10.50 -11.93 24.89
C THR A 186 10.53 -10.39 24.85
N ALA A 187 9.87 -9.76 23.88
CA ALA A 187 9.78 -8.31 23.82
C ALA A 187 9.10 -7.72 25.08
N ALA A 188 8.04 -8.37 25.56
CA ALA A 188 7.34 -7.95 26.78
C ALA A 188 8.24 -8.07 28.03
N LEU A 189 9.04 -9.14 28.13
CA LEU A 189 10.01 -9.33 29.23
C LEU A 189 11.12 -8.25 29.22
N LEU A 190 11.49 -7.74 28.04
CA LEU A 190 12.42 -6.62 27.87
C LEU A 190 11.79 -5.24 28.12
N GLY A 191 10.53 -5.19 28.58
CA GLY A 191 9.82 -3.96 28.90
C GLY A 191 9.19 -3.25 27.70
N ILE A 192 9.16 -3.87 26.51
CA ILE A 192 8.52 -3.30 25.32
C ILE A 192 6.99 -3.48 25.43
N ASN A 193 6.27 -2.39 25.26
CA ASN A 193 4.81 -2.43 25.27
C ASN A 193 4.28 -2.98 23.93
N VAL A 194 4.06 -4.28 23.85
CA VAL A 194 3.59 -5.00 22.65
C VAL A 194 2.32 -4.37 22.08
N ARG A 195 1.38 -3.97 22.95
CA ARG A 195 0.13 -3.36 22.50
C ARG A 195 0.35 -2.03 21.80
N ARG A 196 1.25 -1.18 22.33
CA ARG A 196 1.59 0.10 21.66
C ARG A 196 2.27 -0.14 20.31
N ALA A 197 3.12 -1.15 20.21
CA ALA A 197 3.77 -1.52 18.96
C ALA A 197 2.73 -1.98 17.91
N VAL A 198 1.74 -2.80 18.30
CA VAL A 198 0.64 -3.23 17.40
C VAL A 198 -0.20 -2.04 16.95
N ILE A 199 -0.70 -1.20 17.87
CA ILE A 199 -1.48 0.00 17.52
C ILE A 199 -0.67 0.92 16.59
N GLY A 200 0.62 1.13 16.90
CA GLY A 200 1.53 1.93 16.08
C GLY A 200 1.70 1.37 14.67
N SER A 201 1.79 0.05 14.50
CA SER A 201 1.90 -0.57 13.18
C SER A 201 0.65 -0.36 12.33
N TYR A 202 -0.56 -0.41 12.91
CA TYR A 202 -1.81 -0.10 12.22
C TYR A 202 -1.95 1.39 11.89
N ALA A 203 -1.47 2.28 12.76
CA ALA A 203 -1.40 3.71 12.46
C ALA A 203 -0.46 4.01 11.28
N ILE A 204 0.73 3.40 11.26
CA ILE A 204 1.71 3.57 10.17
C ILE A 204 1.16 2.97 8.87
N MET A 205 0.54 1.79 8.91
CA MET A 205 -0.13 1.18 7.77
C MET A 205 -1.18 2.15 7.19
N ALA A 206 -2.01 2.75 8.05
CA ALA A 206 -3.03 3.71 7.64
C ALA A 206 -2.41 4.97 7.02
N MET A 207 -1.28 5.46 7.53
CA MET A 207 -0.54 6.58 6.93
C MET A 207 0.01 6.23 5.54
N LEU A 208 0.57 5.03 5.36
CA LEU A 208 1.07 4.56 4.06
C LEU A 208 -0.08 4.39 3.06
N ALA A 209 -1.21 3.80 3.48
CA ALA A 209 -2.40 3.67 2.65
C ALA A 209 -3.02 5.03 2.30
N ALA A 210 -3.04 5.98 3.25
CA ALA A 210 -3.52 7.34 3.02
C ALA A 210 -2.64 8.07 2.00
N THR A 211 -1.32 8.01 2.16
CA THR A 211 -0.38 8.60 1.21
C THR A 211 -0.55 7.98 -0.18
N CYS A 212 -0.67 6.65 -0.26
CA CYS A 212 -0.91 5.95 -1.50
C CYS A 212 -2.23 6.41 -2.15
N GLY A 213 -3.32 6.56 -1.39
CA GLY A 213 -4.63 6.99 -1.89
C GLY A 213 -4.64 8.45 -2.37
N ILE A 214 -3.99 9.36 -1.64
CA ILE A 214 -3.83 10.76 -2.07
C ILE A 214 -3.08 10.82 -3.41
N LEU A 215 -1.98 10.09 -3.53
CA LEU A 215 -1.13 10.08 -4.73
C LEU A 215 -1.76 9.31 -5.91
N ALA A 216 -2.53 8.26 -5.65
CA ALA A 216 -3.20 7.47 -6.68
C ALA A 216 -4.37 8.23 -7.33
N GLY A 217 -5.10 9.06 -6.56
CA GLY A 217 -6.30 9.76 -7.04
C GLY A 217 -6.13 10.48 -8.38
N PRO A 218 -5.12 11.32 -8.58
CA PRO A 218 -4.92 12.08 -9.83
C PRO A 218 -4.49 11.24 -11.04
N ILE A 219 -3.81 10.11 -10.81
CA ILE A 219 -3.26 9.26 -11.89
C ILE A 219 -4.14 8.05 -12.20
N THR A 220 -5.12 7.77 -11.33
CA THR A 220 -6.10 6.68 -11.53
C THR A 220 -7.52 7.20 -11.41
N THR A 221 -8.51 6.34 -11.66
CA THR A 221 -9.91 6.66 -11.39
C THR A 221 -10.27 6.31 -9.96
N VAL A 222 -10.89 7.26 -9.24
CA VAL A 222 -11.38 7.03 -7.88
C VAL A 222 -12.75 6.36 -7.95
N GLN A 223 -12.83 5.16 -7.40
CA GLN A 223 -14.07 4.37 -7.35
C GLN A 223 -14.10 3.49 -6.10
N ALA A 224 -15.29 3.10 -5.65
CA ALA A 224 -15.44 2.35 -4.40
C ALA A 224 -14.71 0.99 -4.36
N HIS A 225 -14.49 0.36 -5.51
CA HIS A 225 -13.83 -0.94 -5.59
C HIS A 225 -12.33 -0.88 -5.92
N MET A 226 -11.73 0.34 -6.04
CA MET A 226 -10.31 0.46 -6.39
C MET A 226 -9.39 -0.17 -5.33
N GLY A 227 -9.81 -0.14 -4.07
CA GLY A 227 -9.02 -0.66 -2.95
C GLY A 227 -8.66 -2.13 -3.07
N LEU A 228 -9.61 -2.97 -3.53
CA LEU A 228 -9.38 -4.40 -3.69
C LEU A 228 -8.26 -4.71 -4.70
N LEU A 229 -8.23 -4.02 -5.84
CA LEU A 229 -7.17 -4.22 -6.84
C LEU A 229 -5.81 -3.79 -6.30
N PHE A 230 -5.74 -2.64 -5.63
CA PHE A 230 -4.49 -2.15 -5.05
C PHE A 230 -3.95 -3.06 -3.95
N ILE A 231 -4.81 -3.61 -3.09
CA ILE A 231 -4.34 -4.52 -2.02
C ILE A 231 -3.88 -5.86 -2.59
N LEU A 232 -4.54 -6.40 -3.62
CA LEU A 232 -4.11 -7.62 -4.29
C LEU A 232 -2.75 -7.44 -4.97
N LYS A 233 -2.53 -6.31 -5.67
CA LYS A 233 -1.24 -5.97 -6.26
C LYS A 233 -0.17 -5.74 -5.18
N GLY A 234 -0.50 -5.04 -4.10
CA GLY A 234 0.38 -4.89 -2.94
C GLY A 234 0.76 -6.21 -2.29
N PHE A 235 -0.19 -7.15 -2.16
CA PHE A 235 0.07 -8.50 -1.67
C PHE A 235 0.98 -9.29 -2.60
N ALA A 236 0.76 -9.22 -3.91
CA ALA A 236 1.64 -9.84 -4.90
C ALA A 236 3.08 -9.29 -4.79
N VAL A 237 3.23 -7.97 -4.64
CA VAL A 237 4.52 -7.31 -4.45
C VAL A 237 5.24 -7.78 -3.18
N VAL A 238 4.52 -7.89 -2.06
CA VAL A 238 5.11 -8.44 -0.81
C VAL A 238 5.49 -9.90 -0.98
N SER A 239 4.66 -10.67 -1.67
CA SER A 239 4.93 -12.10 -1.92
C SER A 239 6.16 -12.30 -2.80
N ILE A 240 6.33 -11.50 -3.85
CA ILE A 240 7.54 -11.50 -4.70
C ILE A 240 8.76 -11.02 -3.91
N GLY A 241 8.62 -9.90 -3.19
CA GLY A 241 9.71 -9.27 -2.45
C GLY A 241 10.16 -10.02 -1.20
N GLY A 242 9.27 -10.85 -0.64
CA GLY A 242 9.44 -11.54 0.64
C GLY A 242 8.92 -10.74 1.83
N PHE A 243 8.15 -11.41 2.71
CA PHE A 243 7.44 -10.82 3.86
C PHE A 243 8.35 -10.25 4.98
N VAL A 244 9.66 -10.34 4.84
CA VAL A 244 10.62 -9.92 5.89
C VAL A 244 11.55 -8.81 5.37
N ASN A 245 11.68 -8.68 4.05
CA ASN A 245 12.69 -7.79 3.47
C ASN A 245 12.06 -6.50 2.86
N PRO A 246 12.20 -5.33 3.54
CA PRO A 246 11.63 -4.08 3.03
C PRO A 246 12.25 -3.60 1.72
N VAL A 247 13.52 -3.95 1.43
CA VAL A 247 14.21 -3.61 0.16
C VAL A 247 13.69 -4.51 -0.96
N GLY A 248 13.48 -5.79 -0.66
CA GLY A 248 12.88 -6.75 -1.60
C GLY A 248 11.49 -6.28 -2.08
N ILE A 249 10.67 -5.74 -1.19
CA ILE A 249 9.35 -5.20 -1.52
C ILE A 249 9.46 -3.98 -2.46
N LEU A 250 10.45 -3.11 -2.28
CA LEU A 250 10.66 -1.97 -3.19
C LEU A 250 11.03 -2.44 -4.60
N ILE A 251 11.98 -3.36 -4.71
CA ILE A 251 12.42 -3.91 -6.00
C ILE A 251 11.26 -4.64 -6.69
N ALA A 252 10.54 -5.47 -5.94
CA ALA A 252 9.38 -6.21 -6.44
C ALA A 252 8.26 -5.27 -6.90
N GLY A 253 8.00 -4.19 -6.15
CA GLY A 253 6.96 -3.22 -6.50
C GLY A 253 7.26 -2.48 -7.79
N ILE A 254 8.49 -2.00 -7.96
CA ILE A 254 8.92 -1.35 -9.20
C ILE A 254 8.88 -2.34 -10.36
N ALA A 255 9.40 -3.57 -10.19
CA ALA A 255 9.35 -4.59 -11.22
C ALA A 255 7.90 -4.93 -11.62
N PHE A 256 7.00 -5.09 -10.65
CA PHE A 256 5.58 -5.35 -10.87
C PHE A 256 4.91 -4.22 -11.67
N GLY A 257 5.15 -2.96 -11.28
CA GLY A 257 4.60 -1.80 -11.98
C GLY A 257 5.15 -1.64 -13.40
N LEU A 258 6.44 -1.95 -13.62
CA LEU A 258 7.03 -1.95 -14.96
C LEU A 258 6.39 -3.04 -15.84
N VAL A 259 6.27 -4.26 -15.34
CA VAL A 259 5.61 -5.36 -16.09
C VAL A 259 4.17 -4.97 -16.43
N GLU A 260 3.44 -4.37 -15.50
CA GLU A 260 2.08 -3.87 -15.76
C GLU A 260 2.06 -2.79 -16.84
N GLY A 261 2.95 -1.80 -16.75
CA GLY A 261 3.05 -0.72 -17.73
C GLY A 261 3.35 -1.25 -19.14
N PHE A 262 4.33 -2.14 -19.27
CA PHE A 262 4.66 -2.77 -20.56
C PHE A 262 3.53 -3.66 -21.07
N SER A 263 2.91 -4.44 -20.19
CA SER A 263 1.79 -5.31 -20.55
C SER A 263 0.60 -4.52 -21.08
N ASN A 264 0.23 -3.43 -20.40
CA ASN A 264 -0.84 -2.54 -20.84
C ASN A 264 -0.54 -1.85 -22.17
N TYR A 265 0.72 -1.61 -22.48
CA TYR A 265 1.14 -1.06 -23.78
C TYR A 265 0.95 -2.06 -24.92
N PHE A 266 1.26 -3.34 -24.72
CA PHE A 266 1.13 -4.38 -25.75
C PHE A 266 -0.30 -4.93 -25.85
N ASP A 267 -0.94 -5.13 -24.71
CA ASP A 267 -2.30 -5.71 -24.62
C ASP A 267 -3.04 -5.16 -23.39
N SER A 268 -3.80 -4.10 -23.61
CA SER A 268 -4.56 -3.45 -22.55
C SER A 268 -5.71 -4.30 -21.97
N ALA A 269 -6.17 -5.34 -22.69
CA ALA A 269 -7.24 -6.22 -22.22
C ALA A 269 -6.74 -7.17 -21.12
N PHE A 270 -5.48 -7.59 -21.19
CA PHE A 270 -4.86 -8.52 -20.24
C PHE A 270 -3.70 -7.89 -19.46
N GLY A 271 -3.53 -6.55 -19.55
CA GLY A 271 -2.42 -5.83 -18.93
C GLY A 271 -2.25 -6.10 -17.44
N ASP A 272 -3.36 -6.19 -16.71
CA ASP A 272 -3.35 -6.52 -15.29
C ASP A 272 -3.00 -8.00 -14.99
N LEU A 273 -3.18 -8.91 -15.95
CA LEU A 273 -2.95 -10.34 -15.74
C LEU A 273 -1.46 -10.70 -15.70
N TYR A 274 -0.66 -10.11 -16.58
CA TYR A 274 0.76 -10.47 -16.72
C TYR A 274 1.59 -10.25 -15.44
N PRO A 275 1.40 -9.16 -14.66
CA PRO A 275 2.09 -8.98 -13.38
C PRO A 275 1.74 -10.07 -12.36
N PHE A 276 0.48 -10.56 -12.35
CA PHE A 276 0.08 -11.67 -11.49
C PHE A 276 0.67 -13.02 -11.95
N ILE A 277 0.79 -13.24 -13.27
CA ILE A 277 1.52 -14.40 -13.80
C ILE A 277 2.98 -14.35 -13.35
N LEU A 278 3.64 -13.19 -13.44
CA LEU A 278 5.00 -13.02 -12.91
C LEU A 278 5.06 -13.37 -11.43
N ALA A 279 4.12 -12.88 -10.61
CA ALA A 279 4.06 -13.19 -9.19
C ALA A 279 3.92 -14.70 -8.94
N LEU A 280 3.06 -15.37 -9.70
CA LEU A 280 2.84 -16.80 -9.60
C LEU A 280 4.09 -17.60 -9.98
N VAL A 281 4.75 -17.25 -11.08
CA VAL A 281 6.01 -17.89 -11.51
C VAL A 281 7.09 -17.73 -10.44
N VAL A 282 7.25 -16.54 -9.88
CA VAL A 282 8.22 -16.29 -8.80
C VAL A 282 7.93 -17.17 -7.58
N LEU A 283 6.66 -17.28 -7.17
CA LEU A 283 6.27 -18.07 -6.01
C LEU A 283 6.40 -19.58 -6.23
N ILE A 284 6.21 -20.06 -7.47
CA ILE A 284 6.47 -21.47 -7.80
C ILE A 284 7.97 -21.78 -7.70
N VAL A 285 8.83 -20.89 -8.22
CA VAL A 285 10.28 -21.08 -8.23
C VAL A 285 10.88 -20.85 -6.84
N LYS A 286 10.40 -19.82 -6.10
CA LYS A 286 10.88 -19.45 -4.78
C LYS A 286 9.73 -19.06 -3.84
N PRO A 287 9.12 -20.02 -3.14
CA PRO A 287 7.93 -19.78 -2.29
C PRO A 287 8.14 -18.76 -1.16
N SER A 288 9.38 -18.51 -0.74
CA SER A 288 9.73 -17.48 0.25
C SER A 288 9.79 -16.05 -0.34
N GLY A 289 9.61 -15.89 -1.63
CA GLY A 289 9.87 -14.64 -2.37
C GLY A 289 11.35 -14.51 -2.77
N LEU A 290 11.64 -13.61 -3.71
CA LEU A 290 13.00 -13.44 -4.27
C LEU A 290 14.04 -13.06 -3.21
N PHE A 291 13.64 -12.26 -2.22
CA PHE A 291 14.49 -11.76 -1.14
C PHE A 291 14.09 -12.29 0.25
N GLY A 292 13.20 -13.30 0.30
CA GLY A 292 12.84 -13.98 1.54
C GLY A 292 13.95 -14.91 2.00
N GLU A 293 14.16 -15.02 3.32
CA GLU A 293 15.05 -16.00 3.91
C GLU A 293 14.47 -17.39 3.70
N ALA A 294 15.27 -18.29 3.13
CA ALA A 294 14.93 -19.71 3.15
C ALA A 294 14.84 -20.11 4.63
N LYS A 295 13.71 -20.72 5.06
CA LYS A 295 13.67 -21.38 6.37
C LYS A 295 14.84 -22.34 6.40
N ALA A 296 15.82 -22.05 7.26
CA ALA A 296 16.80 -23.07 7.61
C ALA A 296 15.98 -24.23 8.19
N ASP A 297 15.97 -25.36 7.50
CA ASP A 297 15.46 -26.61 8.04
C ASP A 297 16.29 -26.92 9.29
N VAL A 298 15.75 -26.55 10.44
CA VAL A 298 16.22 -27.07 11.71
C VAL A 298 15.71 -28.51 11.77
N ARG A 299 16.54 -29.42 11.25
CA ARG A 299 16.40 -30.85 11.50
C ARG A 299 16.79 -31.14 12.96
#